data_53f7198c92a5da37364b5d7cd1eb2c85
#
_entry.id   53f7198c92a5da37364b5d7cd1eb2c85
#
_cell.length_a   1.000
_cell.length_b   1.000
_cell.length_c   1.000
_cell.angle_alpha   90.00
_cell.angle_beta   90.00
_cell.angle_gamma   90.00
#
_symmetry.space_group_name_H-M   'P 1'
#
loop_
_entity.id
_entity.type
_entity.pdbx_description
1 polymer ?
#
loop_
_entity_poly.entity_id
_entity_poly.type
_entity_poly.pdbx_seq_one_letter_code
_entity_poly.pdbx_strand_id
1 'polypeptide(L)'
;MITKKNLLLNFIFRANADKKINTYYHLLEPLFHAMSDNNMFLNLGYNELKNNPNISIVDTQKKMVDIVTKQFKKAGSWLDAGSGTGAPACYLAEKYTDIKIEGINIVKPQIDKANELANKLNVNDRIKFNYGNAQEIPFPGKHFENVYAIESAFHFEDKKKFIIESNRILKSNGRISIADIVIRTDYLKFRDWYKVSIAKHGLATKEFYTKEKWVNLLTNKGFKDVKTVDITNNVSNVLPYWIDLINKNQKMLLRLYPKIFLTMLCSCLTYQYRKMKQSPFGYILVTAKK
;
A
#
# COMPACT_ATOMS: atom_id res chain seq x y z
N MET A 1 -25.60 -20.72 -2.51
CA MET A 1 -24.18 -20.36 -2.19
C MET A 1 -23.61 -19.51 -3.32
N ILE A 2 -23.36 -18.24 -3.07
CA ILE A 2 -22.72 -17.36 -4.07
C ILE A 2 -21.25 -17.76 -4.12
N THR A 3 -20.79 -18.31 -5.23
CA THR A 3 -19.38 -18.71 -5.38
C THR A 3 -18.48 -17.44 -5.45
N LYS A 4 -17.23 -17.52 -4.99
CA LYS A 4 -16.25 -16.42 -5.11
C LYS A 4 -16.13 -15.90 -6.55
N LYS A 5 -16.39 -16.73 -7.56
CA LYS A 5 -16.45 -16.35 -8.97
C LYS A 5 -17.57 -15.34 -9.27
N ASN A 6 -18.74 -15.52 -8.69
CA ASN A 6 -19.89 -14.60 -8.87
C ASN A 6 -19.72 -13.31 -8.06
N LEU A 7 -19.04 -13.38 -6.89
CA LEU A 7 -18.67 -12.21 -6.10
C LEU A 7 -17.68 -11.30 -6.83
N LEU A 8 -16.68 -11.87 -7.52
CA LEU A 8 -15.70 -11.10 -8.30
C LEU A 8 -16.35 -10.34 -9.46
N LEU A 9 -17.32 -10.94 -10.15
CA LEU A 9 -18.09 -10.27 -11.21
C LEU A 9 -18.98 -9.15 -10.64
N ASN A 10 -19.63 -9.38 -9.49
CA ASN A 10 -20.44 -8.37 -8.81
C ASN A 10 -19.61 -7.21 -8.23
N PHE A 11 -18.37 -7.47 -7.80
CA PHE A 11 -17.44 -6.46 -7.29
C PHE A 11 -17.11 -5.40 -8.35
N ILE A 12 -16.95 -5.82 -9.60
CA ILE A 12 -16.66 -4.91 -10.73
C ILE A 12 -17.83 -3.94 -10.97
N PHE A 13 -19.05 -4.27 -10.55
CA PHE A 13 -20.27 -3.52 -10.93
C PHE A 13 -21.04 -2.83 -9.78
N ARG A 14 -20.83 -3.14 -8.49
CA ARG A 14 -21.71 -2.62 -7.41
C ARG A 14 -21.05 -2.52 -6.02
N ALA A 15 -20.50 -1.38 -5.58
CA ALA A 15 -20.32 -1.13 -4.14
C ALA A 15 -20.02 0.33 -3.76
N ASN A 16 -20.48 0.76 -2.56
CA ASN A 16 -20.03 1.96 -1.85
C ASN A 16 -18.57 1.80 -1.39
N ALA A 17 -17.81 2.90 -1.26
CA ALA A 17 -16.36 2.87 -1.12
C ALA A 17 -15.83 2.00 0.04
N ASP A 18 -16.33 2.15 1.26
CA ASP A 18 -15.84 1.36 2.41
C ASP A 18 -16.20 -0.12 2.30
N LYS A 19 -17.41 -0.43 1.81
CA LYS A 19 -17.82 -1.80 1.49
C LYS A 19 -17.00 -2.38 0.34
N LYS A 20 -16.55 -1.51 -0.59
CA LYS A 20 -15.72 -1.89 -1.74
C LYS A 20 -14.33 -2.35 -1.30
N ILE A 21 -13.68 -1.66 -0.36
CA ILE A 21 -12.34 -2.04 0.14
C ILE A 21 -12.40 -3.34 0.94
N ASN A 22 -13.36 -3.50 1.85
CA ASN A 22 -13.54 -4.75 2.58
C ASN A 22 -13.75 -5.95 1.63
N THR A 23 -14.62 -5.78 0.64
CA THR A 23 -14.88 -6.83 -0.38
C THR A 23 -13.63 -7.10 -1.22
N TYR A 24 -12.90 -6.08 -1.62
CA TYR A 24 -11.64 -6.18 -2.36
C TYR A 24 -10.63 -7.07 -1.63
N TYR A 25 -10.31 -6.75 -0.39
CA TYR A 25 -9.35 -7.53 0.39
C TYR A 25 -9.87 -8.94 0.70
N HIS A 26 -11.14 -9.10 1.02
CA HIS A 26 -11.73 -10.43 1.23
C HIS A 26 -11.63 -11.34 -0.01
N LEU A 27 -11.89 -10.79 -1.20
CA LEU A 27 -11.82 -11.55 -2.45
C LEU A 27 -10.40 -11.88 -2.89
N LEU A 28 -9.45 -10.96 -2.69
CA LEU A 28 -8.09 -11.08 -3.18
C LEU A 28 -7.09 -11.59 -2.14
N GLU A 29 -7.52 -11.82 -0.90
CA GLU A 29 -6.66 -12.33 0.17
C GLU A 29 -5.86 -13.58 -0.22
N PRO A 30 -6.46 -14.65 -0.82
CA PRO A 30 -5.68 -15.82 -1.22
C PRO A 30 -4.64 -15.50 -2.31
N LEU A 31 -4.94 -14.53 -3.19
CA LEU A 31 -4.02 -14.06 -4.21
C LEU A 31 -2.85 -13.31 -3.57
N PHE A 32 -3.11 -12.40 -2.64
CA PHE A 32 -2.06 -11.68 -1.92
C PHE A 32 -1.15 -12.62 -1.13
N HIS A 33 -1.70 -13.62 -0.46
CA HIS A 33 -0.91 -14.66 0.22
C HIS A 33 0.00 -15.41 -0.77
N ALA A 34 -0.55 -15.83 -1.91
CA ALA A 34 0.24 -16.50 -2.94
C ALA A 34 1.35 -15.61 -3.51
N MET A 35 1.07 -14.32 -3.74
CA MET A 35 2.01 -13.35 -4.30
C MET A 35 3.07 -12.89 -3.30
N SER A 36 2.83 -13.02 -2.00
CA SER A 36 3.77 -12.68 -0.94
C SER A 36 4.52 -13.89 -0.37
N ASP A 37 4.47 -15.04 -1.04
CA ASP A 37 5.03 -16.31 -0.56
C ASP A 37 4.56 -16.69 0.86
N ASN A 38 3.26 -16.46 1.13
CA ASN A 38 2.58 -16.68 2.41
C ASN A 38 3.16 -15.87 3.59
N ASN A 39 4.01 -14.88 3.34
CA ASN A 39 4.32 -13.89 4.36
C ASN A 39 3.18 -12.88 4.50
N MET A 40 3.21 -12.06 5.53
CA MET A 40 2.13 -11.14 5.85
C MET A 40 2.28 -9.75 5.20
N PHE A 41 3.34 -9.51 4.40
CA PHE A 41 3.50 -8.25 3.68
C PHE A 41 2.56 -8.18 2.49
N LEU A 42 1.81 -7.09 2.35
CA LEU A 42 0.89 -6.86 1.22
C LEU A 42 1.43 -5.83 0.22
N ASN A 43 2.49 -5.10 0.60
CA ASN A 43 3.09 -4.09 -0.26
C ASN A 43 3.94 -4.71 -1.38
N LEU A 44 4.00 -4.03 -2.51
CA LEU A 44 5.00 -4.25 -3.54
C LEU A 44 6.40 -4.06 -2.93
N GLY A 45 7.39 -4.72 -3.44
CA GLY A 45 8.73 -4.56 -2.91
C GLY A 45 9.49 -3.40 -3.58
N TYR A 46 10.70 -3.17 -3.09
CA TYR A 46 11.67 -2.26 -3.69
C TYR A 46 12.94 -3.05 -4.04
N ASN A 47 13.33 -3.05 -5.32
CA ASN A 47 14.55 -3.71 -5.78
C ASN A 47 15.36 -2.77 -6.67
N GLU A 48 16.61 -2.49 -6.29
CA GLU A 48 17.52 -1.64 -7.04
C GLU A 48 18.05 -2.31 -8.30
N LEU A 49 18.21 -3.62 -8.24
CA LEU A 49 18.79 -4.40 -9.32
C LEU A 49 17.70 -5.12 -10.11
N LYS A 50 17.74 -4.95 -11.42
CA LYS A 50 16.91 -5.74 -12.33
C LYS A 50 17.38 -7.21 -12.30
N ASN A 51 16.41 -8.14 -12.16
CA ASN A 51 16.67 -9.58 -12.17
C ASN A 51 17.71 -10.04 -11.13
N ASN A 52 17.64 -9.55 -9.90
CA ASN A 52 18.50 -10.04 -8.83
C ASN A 52 18.00 -11.41 -8.31
N PRO A 53 18.66 -12.52 -8.65
CA PRO A 53 18.19 -13.87 -8.26
C PRO A 53 18.35 -14.16 -6.77
N ASN A 54 19.13 -13.35 -6.05
CA ASN A 54 19.53 -13.58 -4.66
C ASN A 54 18.67 -12.82 -3.65
N ILE A 55 17.60 -12.15 -4.10
CA ILE A 55 16.71 -11.40 -3.20
C ILE A 55 15.36 -12.09 -3.11
N SER A 56 14.87 -12.33 -1.90
CA SER A 56 13.52 -12.83 -1.70
C SER A 56 12.47 -11.72 -1.87
N ILE A 57 11.23 -12.11 -2.13
CA ILE A 57 10.12 -11.14 -2.17
C ILE A 57 9.99 -10.39 -0.84
N VAL A 58 10.16 -11.08 0.27
CA VAL A 58 10.10 -10.51 1.64
C VAL A 58 11.18 -9.46 1.84
N ASP A 59 12.40 -9.71 1.37
CA ASP A 59 13.50 -8.75 1.49
C ASP A 59 13.22 -7.49 0.68
N THR A 60 12.61 -7.61 -0.51
CA THR A 60 12.20 -6.44 -1.29
C THR A 60 11.11 -5.65 -0.59
N GLN A 61 10.17 -6.33 0.08
CA GLN A 61 9.08 -5.72 0.83
C GLN A 61 9.60 -5.00 2.09
N LYS A 62 10.50 -5.63 2.85
CA LYS A 62 11.22 -5.00 3.97
C LYS A 62 12.02 -3.78 3.51
N LYS A 63 12.67 -3.87 2.35
CA LYS A 63 13.44 -2.75 1.77
C LYS A 63 12.53 -1.57 1.41
N MET A 64 11.30 -1.81 0.94
CA MET A 64 10.29 -0.75 0.77
C MET A 64 10.00 -0.05 2.10
N VAL A 65 9.79 -0.79 3.18
CA VAL A 65 9.56 -0.22 4.52
C VAL A 65 10.75 0.63 4.98
N ASP A 66 11.96 0.15 4.76
CA ASP A 66 13.18 0.86 5.12
C ASP A 66 13.32 2.20 4.39
N ILE A 67 13.07 2.25 3.08
CA ILE A 67 13.17 3.51 2.32
C ILE A 67 12.08 4.50 2.70
N VAL A 68 10.86 4.02 3.00
CA VAL A 68 9.74 4.86 3.44
C VAL A 68 10.07 5.50 4.79
N THR A 69 10.66 4.77 5.70
CA THR A 69 10.98 5.27 7.05
C THR A 69 12.40 5.81 7.19
N LYS A 70 13.18 5.88 6.10
CA LYS A 70 14.59 6.28 6.14
C LYS A 70 14.85 7.60 6.85
N GLN A 71 13.97 8.59 6.66
CA GLN A 71 14.12 9.94 7.21
C GLN A 71 13.53 10.09 8.61
N PHE A 72 12.93 9.06 9.19
CA PHE A 72 12.34 9.09 10.50
C PHE A 72 13.41 8.96 11.59
N LYS A 73 13.26 9.71 12.68
CA LYS A 73 14.03 9.46 13.90
C LYS A 73 13.58 8.09 14.45
N LYS A 74 14.54 7.21 14.73
CA LYS A 74 14.27 5.81 15.14
C LYS A 74 13.91 5.70 16.64
N ALA A 75 13.03 6.60 17.08
CA ALA A 75 12.47 6.64 18.43
C ALA A 75 11.10 7.34 18.40
N GLY A 76 10.31 7.17 19.47
CA GLY A 76 9.03 7.85 19.68
C GLY A 76 7.83 7.16 19.06
N SER A 77 6.71 7.89 18.94
CA SER A 77 5.42 7.35 18.50
C SER A 77 5.21 7.56 17.01
N TRP A 78 4.81 6.51 16.31
CA TRP A 78 4.54 6.52 14.86
C TRP A 78 3.13 6.05 14.57
N LEU A 79 2.54 6.54 13.48
CA LEU A 79 1.28 6.05 12.94
C LEU A 79 1.51 5.34 11.62
N ASP A 80 1.00 4.12 11.51
CA ASP A 80 0.84 3.37 10.25
C ASP A 80 -0.59 3.58 9.73
N ALA A 81 -0.75 4.41 8.70
CA ALA A 81 -2.07 4.75 8.15
C ALA A 81 -2.46 3.77 7.03
N GLY A 82 -3.37 2.87 7.34
CA GLY A 82 -3.73 1.74 6.47
C GLY A 82 -2.78 0.57 6.64
N SER A 83 -2.60 0.13 7.88
CA SER A 83 -1.60 -0.84 8.32
C SER A 83 -1.71 -2.25 7.72
N GLY A 84 -2.81 -2.54 7.00
CA GLY A 84 -3.03 -3.88 6.44
C GLY A 84 -2.95 -4.97 7.50
N THR A 85 -2.18 -6.01 7.22
CA THR A 85 -1.90 -7.15 8.11
C THR A 85 -0.79 -6.89 9.14
N GLY A 86 -0.29 -5.65 9.24
CA GLY A 86 0.64 -5.22 10.28
C GLY A 86 2.11 -5.60 10.05
N ALA A 87 2.45 -6.35 9.00
CA ALA A 87 3.80 -6.83 8.79
C ALA A 87 4.88 -5.71 8.69
N PRO A 88 4.63 -4.57 8.01
CA PRO A 88 5.57 -3.45 8.01
C PRO A 88 5.87 -2.91 9.41
N ALA A 89 4.83 -2.69 10.22
CA ALA A 89 4.98 -2.18 11.58
C ALA A 89 5.68 -3.17 12.50
N CYS A 90 5.33 -4.47 12.41
CA CYS A 90 6.01 -5.53 13.18
C CYS A 90 7.50 -5.60 12.83
N TYR A 91 7.84 -5.59 11.53
CA TYR A 91 9.24 -5.54 11.08
C TYR A 91 10.00 -4.35 11.65
N LEU A 92 9.39 -3.16 11.68
CA LEU A 92 10.02 -1.96 12.25
C LEU A 92 10.25 -2.10 13.76
N ALA A 93 9.31 -2.70 14.49
CA ALA A 93 9.46 -2.88 15.93
C ALA A 93 10.45 -3.99 16.32
N GLU A 94 10.60 -5.04 15.50
CA GLU A 94 11.70 -5.99 15.67
C GLU A 94 13.06 -5.31 15.43
N LYS A 95 13.11 -4.37 14.48
CA LYS A 95 14.34 -3.68 14.10
C LYS A 95 14.75 -2.55 15.05
N TYR A 96 13.78 -1.88 15.67
CA TYR A 96 13.99 -0.69 16.51
C TYR A 96 13.24 -0.82 17.83
N THR A 97 13.96 -0.77 18.94
CA THR A 97 13.40 -0.95 20.29
C THR A 97 12.72 0.30 20.85
N ASP A 98 13.13 1.49 20.40
CA ASP A 98 12.70 2.78 20.96
C ASP A 98 11.49 3.40 20.24
N ILE A 99 10.82 2.65 19.36
CA ILE A 99 9.61 3.10 18.66
C ILE A 99 8.36 2.45 19.24
N LYS A 100 7.27 3.22 19.22
CA LYS A 100 5.91 2.72 19.44
C LYS A 100 5.09 2.99 18.20
N ILE A 101 4.33 2.00 17.70
CA ILE A 101 3.55 2.15 16.48
C ILE A 101 2.07 1.88 16.78
N GLU A 102 1.22 2.84 16.46
CA GLU A 102 -0.22 2.62 16.31
C GLU A 102 -0.52 2.38 14.83
N GLY A 103 -1.13 1.24 14.50
CA GLY A 103 -1.64 0.97 13.16
C GLY A 103 -3.14 1.20 13.11
N ILE A 104 -3.63 1.88 12.07
CA ILE A 104 -5.07 2.00 11.83
C ILE A 104 -5.45 1.37 10.50
N ASN A 105 -6.59 0.69 10.48
CA ASN A 105 -7.15 0.08 9.28
C ASN A 105 -8.68 0.01 9.39
N ILE A 106 -9.38 0.00 8.24
CA ILE A 106 -10.85 -0.18 8.17
C ILE A 106 -11.26 -1.63 7.91
N VAL A 107 -10.32 -2.52 7.65
CA VAL A 107 -10.55 -3.94 7.35
C VAL A 107 -10.33 -4.78 8.61
N LYS A 108 -11.40 -5.04 9.37
CA LYS A 108 -11.33 -5.76 10.65
C LYS A 108 -10.56 -7.08 10.62
N PRO A 109 -10.77 -8.01 9.66
CA PRO A 109 -9.99 -9.25 9.61
C PRO A 109 -8.48 -9.05 9.47
N GLN A 110 -8.04 -7.93 8.85
CA GLN A 110 -6.62 -7.60 8.76
C GLN A 110 -6.08 -7.09 10.10
N ILE A 111 -6.89 -6.34 10.86
CA ILE A 111 -6.51 -5.86 12.22
C ILE A 111 -6.31 -7.04 13.16
N ASP A 112 -7.22 -8.02 13.12
CA ASP A 112 -7.12 -9.22 13.95
C ASP A 112 -5.81 -9.97 13.64
N LYS A 113 -5.51 -10.20 12.35
CA LYS A 113 -4.24 -10.81 11.92
C LYS A 113 -3.02 -9.99 12.29
N ALA A 114 -3.11 -8.66 12.25
CA ALA A 114 -2.02 -7.77 12.61
C ALA A 114 -1.68 -7.87 14.11
N ASN A 115 -2.71 -7.92 14.98
CA ASN A 115 -2.52 -8.11 16.41
C ASN A 115 -2.01 -9.52 16.74
N GLU A 116 -2.50 -10.56 16.06
CA GLU A 116 -1.96 -11.92 16.17
C GLU A 116 -0.48 -11.98 15.78
N LEU A 117 -0.09 -11.31 14.69
CA LEU A 117 1.29 -11.23 14.26
C LEU A 117 2.17 -10.52 15.28
N ALA A 118 1.71 -9.38 15.84
CA ALA A 118 2.43 -8.64 16.87
C ALA A 118 2.65 -9.48 18.15
N ASN A 119 1.64 -10.25 18.55
CA ASN A 119 1.75 -11.19 19.65
C ASN A 119 2.76 -12.31 19.35
N LYS A 120 2.69 -12.92 18.17
CA LYS A 120 3.59 -14.00 17.75
C LYS A 120 5.06 -13.57 17.72
N LEU A 121 5.31 -12.31 17.35
CA LEU A 121 6.66 -11.73 17.29
C LEU A 121 7.11 -11.07 18.60
N ASN A 122 6.28 -11.13 19.66
CA ASN A 122 6.55 -10.52 20.96
C ASN A 122 6.88 -9.01 20.89
N VAL A 123 6.13 -8.28 20.05
CA VAL A 123 6.25 -6.81 19.88
C VAL A 123 4.98 -6.06 20.28
N ASN A 124 3.96 -6.75 20.78
CA ASN A 124 2.66 -6.22 21.18
C ASN A 124 2.69 -5.24 22.37
N ASP A 125 3.79 -5.17 23.08
CA ASP A 125 4.08 -4.15 24.09
C ASP A 125 4.34 -2.75 23.49
N ARG A 126 4.75 -2.70 22.24
CA ARG A 126 5.12 -1.47 21.50
C ARG A 126 4.27 -1.20 20.26
N ILE A 127 3.46 -2.18 19.82
CA ILE A 127 2.59 -2.03 18.65
C ILE A 127 1.16 -2.38 18.99
N LYS A 128 0.23 -1.59 18.46
CA LYS A 128 -1.20 -1.87 18.55
C LYS A 128 -1.89 -1.55 17.24
N PHE A 129 -2.79 -2.43 16.81
CA PHE A 129 -3.60 -2.21 15.62
C PHE A 129 -5.06 -2.00 15.99
N ASN A 130 -5.65 -0.91 15.51
CA ASN A 130 -6.98 -0.46 15.85
C ASN A 130 -7.82 -0.25 14.59
N TYR A 131 -9.15 -0.38 14.73
CA TYR A 131 -10.06 0.09 13.70
C TYR A 131 -10.00 1.62 13.64
N GLY A 132 -9.77 2.17 12.44
CA GLY A 132 -9.72 3.61 12.24
C GLY A 132 -9.65 3.98 10.77
N ASN A 133 -10.32 5.07 10.43
CA ASN A 133 -10.28 5.66 9.09
C ASN A 133 -9.16 6.72 9.05
N ALA A 134 -8.23 6.58 8.11
CA ALA A 134 -7.14 7.55 7.93
C ALA A 134 -7.63 8.97 7.54
N GLN A 135 -8.89 9.10 7.14
CA GLN A 135 -9.53 10.38 6.83
C GLN A 135 -10.19 11.04 8.05
N GLU A 136 -10.22 10.32 9.18
CA GLU A 136 -10.75 10.78 10.48
C GLU A 136 -9.99 10.00 11.58
N ILE A 137 -8.75 10.43 11.84
CA ILE A 137 -7.80 9.68 12.66
C ILE A 137 -8.17 9.78 14.15
N PRO A 138 -8.43 8.64 14.85
CA PRO A 138 -8.98 8.64 16.21
C PRO A 138 -7.91 8.89 17.29
N PHE A 139 -7.01 9.83 17.04
CA PHE A 139 -5.96 10.23 17.99
C PHE A 139 -5.94 11.74 18.18
N PRO A 140 -5.48 12.23 19.36
CA PRO A 140 -5.38 13.66 19.62
C PRO A 140 -4.36 14.36 18.73
N GLY A 141 -4.43 15.68 18.64
CA GLY A 141 -3.43 16.48 17.94
C GLY A 141 -2.05 16.39 18.59
N LYS A 142 -0.99 16.53 17.79
CA LYS A 142 0.41 16.54 18.24
C LYS A 142 0.81 15.28 19.02
N HIS A 143 0.34 14.13 18.58
CA HIS A 143 0.55 12.84 19.25
C HIS A 143 1.75 12.06 18.69
N PHE A 144 1.95 12.11 17.36
CA PHE A 144 2.96 11.29 16.68
C PHE A 144 4.16 12.11 16.21
N GLU A 145 5.35 11.51 16.29
CA GLU A 145 6.57 12.00 15.66
C GLU A 145 6.56 11.74 14.16
N ASN A 146 6.01 10.59 13.75
CA ASN A 146 6.01 10.19 12.35
C ASN A 146 4.67 9.57 11.94
N VAL A 147 4.29 9.79 10.68
CA VAL A 147 3.15 9.15 10.02
C VAL A 147 3.66 8.53 8.72
N TYR A 148 3.30 7.30 8.44
CA TYR A 148 3.56 6.71 7.14
C TYR A 148 2.34 6.00 6.56
N ALA A 149 2.32 5.89 5.23
CA ALA A 149 1.34 5.15 4.47
C ALA A 149 2.05 4.40 3.34
N ILE A 150 1.96 3.08 3.35
CA ILE A 150 2.57 2.22 2.31
C ILE A 150 1.44 1.55 1.55
N GLU A 151 1.27 1.93 0.28
CA GLU A 151 0.25 1.36 -0.62
C GLU A 151 -1.17 1.34 -0.01
N SER A 152 -1.49 2.40 0.70
CA SER A 152 -2.80 2.55 1.34
C SER A 152 -3.49 3.85 0.95
N ALA A 153 -2.74 4.92 0.72
CA ALA A 153 -3.31 6.25 0.49
C ALA A 153 -4.05 6.35 -0.87
N PHE A 154 -3.71 5.52 -1.86
CA PHE A 154 -4.48 5.49 -3.11
C PHE A 154 -5.92 5.01 -2.89
N HIS A 155 -6.19 4.21 -1.87
CA HIS A 155 -7.53 3.78 -1.49
C HIS A 155 -8.36 4.87 -0.80
N PHE A 156 -7.72 5.87 -0.18
CA PHE A 156 -8.45 6.89 0.57
C PHE A 156 -9.32 7.74 -0.38
N GLU A 157 -10.62 7.83 -0.10
CA GLU A 157 -11.57 8.57 -0.95
C GLU A 157 -11.24 10.05 -1.00
N ASP A 158 -10.89 10.62 0.15
CA ASP A 158 -10.49 12.03 0.32
C ASP A 158 -9.06 12.10 0.88
N LYS A 159 -8.09 12.11 -0.02
CA LYS A 159 -6.67 12.26 0.33
C LYS A 159 -6.36 13.60 1.01
N LYS A 160 -7.19 14.62 0.76
CA LYS A 160 -7.06 15.93 1.41
C LYS A 160 -7.38 15.82 2.90
N LYS A 161 -8.44 15.09 3.28
CA LYS A 161 -8.75 14.82 4.69
C LYS A 161 -7.62 14.08 5.37
N PHE A 162 -7.06 13.03 4.74
CA PHE A 162 -5.91 12.30 5.28
C PHE A 162 -4.72 13.22 5.56
N ILE A 163 -4.39 14.15 4.66
CA ILE A 163 -3.26 15.07 4.87
C ILE A 163 -3.56 16.11 5.95
N ILE A 164 -4.81 16.60 6.06
CA ILE A 164 -5.24 17.49 7.15
C ILE A 164 -5.09 16.77 8.50
N GLU A 165 -5.61 15.56 8.61
CA GLU A 165 -5.52 14.76 9.82
C GLU A 165 -4.07 14.41 10.18
N SER A 166 -3.25 14.02 9.19
CA SER A 166 -1.82 13.79 9.40
C SER A 166 -1.11 15.03 9.94
N ASN A 167 -1.43 16.21 9.41
CA ASN A 167 -0.89 17.46 9.96
C ASN A 167 -1.37 17.70 11.39
N ARG A 168 -2.65 17.49 11.69
CA ARG A 168 -3.22 17.68 13.04
C ARG A 168 -2.52 16.82 14.08
N ILE A 169 -2.36 15.51 13.80
CA ILE A 169 -1.83 14.53 14.77
C ILE A 169 -0.30 14.54 14.89
N LEU A 170 0.43 15.04 13.89
CA LEU A 170 1.88 15.16 13.97
C LEU A 170 2.29 16.22 14.99
N LYS A 171 3.33 15.93 15.74
CA LYS A 171 4.05 16.90 16.59
C LYS A 171 4.77 17.94 15.73
N SER A 172 5.18 19.04 16.34
CA SER A 172 6.06 20.01 15.66
C SER A 172 7.35 19.32 15.20
N ASN A 173 7.78 19.60 13.97
CA ASN A 173 8.88 18.93 13.28
C ASN A 173 8.66 17.44 12.98
N GLY A 174 7.44 16.90 13.17
CA GLY A 174 7.07 15.55 12.79
C GLY A 174 7.13 15.35 11.27
N ARG A 175 7.22 14.11 10.84
CA ARG A 175 7.39 13.76 9.41
C ARG A 175 6.27 12.89 8.91
N ILE A 176 5.92 13.08 7.65
CA ILE A 176 5.04 12.19 6.88
C ILE A 176 5.83 11.56 5.73
N SER A 177 5.57 10.27 5.47
CA SER A 177 6.12 9.55 4.33
C SER A 177 5.04 8.68 3.69
N ILE A 178 4.88 8.78 2.37
CA ILE A 178 3.86 8.07 1.60
C ILE A 178 4.55 7.37 0.42
N ALA A 179 4.41 6.07 0.33
CA ALA A 179 4.83 5.30 -0.85
C ALA A 179 3.59 4.77 -1.56
N ASP A 180 3.36 5.20 -2.81
CA ASP A 180 2.07 4.93 -3.45
C ASP A 180 2.12 4.92 -4.97
N ILE A 181 1.11 4.26 -5.55
CA ILE A 181 0.84 4.26 -6.99
C ILE A 181 0.31 5.62 -7.40
N VAL A 182 0.84 6.17 -8.48
CA VAL A 182 0.41 7.45 -9.08
C VAL A 182 0.14 7.30 -10.57
N ILE A 183 -0.60 8.23 -11.13
CA ILE A 183 -0.63 8.44 -12.58
C ILE A 183 0.41 9.50 -12.95
N ARG A 184 1.03 9.33 -14.13
CA ARG A 184 2.12 10.23 -14.57
C ARG A 184 1.63 11.60 -15.02
N THR A 185 0.37 11.70 -15.44
CA THR A 185 -0.24 12.94 -15.92
C THR A 185 -1.77 12.88 -15.78
N ASP A 186 -2.39 14.01 -15.56
CA ASP A 186 -3.85 14.15 -15.61
C ASP A 186 -4.39 14.17 -17.05
N TYR A 187 -3.55 14.46 -18.04
CA TYR A 187 -3.90 14.51 -19.47
C TYR A 187 -3.67 13.15 -20.11
N LEU A 188 -4.64 12.23 -19.94
CA LEU A 188 -4.55 10.87 -20.45
C LEU A 188 -5.05 10.81 -21.90
N LYS A 189 -4.28 10.17 -22.79
CA LYS A 189 -4.79 9.73 -24.10
C LYS A 189 -5.88 8.69 -23.89
N PHE A 190 -6.83 8.55 -24.84
CA PHE A 190 -7.96 7.61 -24.71
C PHE A 190 -7.56 6.19 -24.28
N ARG A 191 -6.50 5.64 -24.86
CA ARG A 191 -5.97 4.32 -24.52
C ARG A 191 -5.50 4.21 -23.07
N ASP A 192 -4.88 5.26 -22.54
CA ASP A 192 -4.35 5.28 -21.18
C ASP A 192 -5.46 5.61 -20.17
N TRP A 193 -6.43 6.45 -20.56
CA TRP A 193 -7.65 6.68 -19.80
C TRP A 193 -8.41 5.37 -19.53
N TYR A 194 -8.55 4.50 -20.56
CA TYR A 194 -9.20 3.20 -20.41
C TYR A 194 -8.45 2.30 -19.39
N LYS A 195 -7.11 2.23 -19.48
CA LYS A 195 -6.28 1.47 -18.53
C LYS A 195 -6.43 1.99 -17.09
N VAL A 196 -6.41 3.31 -16.92
CA VAL A 196 -6.58 3.94 -15.59
C VAL A 196 -7.99 3.68 -15.06
N SER A 197 -9.01 3.73 -15.89
CA SER A 197 -10.39 3.42 -15.51
C SER A 197 -10.54 1.97 -15.01
N ILE A 198 -9.96 0.99 -15.72
CA ILE A 198 -9.94 -0.41 -15.27
C ILE A 198 -9.18 -0.54 -13.94
N ALA A 199 -8.01 0.09 -13.82
CA ALA A 199 -7.20 0.02 -12.61
C ALA A 199 -7.92 0.66 -11.40
N LYS A 200 -8.65 1.76 -11.58
CA LYS A 200 -9.47 2.35 -10.50
C LYS A 200 -10.47 1.33 -9.94
N HIS A 201 -11.14 0.59 -10.81
CA HIS A 201 -12.07 -0.45 -10.37
C HIS A 201 -11.35 -1.64 -9.75
N GLY A 202 -10.29 -2.13 -10.41
CA GLY A 202 -9.52 -3.30 -9.97
C GLY A 202 -8.77 -3.10 -8.66
N LEU A 203 -8.37 -1.87 -8.34
CA LEU A 203 -7.67 -1.49 -7.11
C LEU A 203 -8.57 -0.77 -6.09
N ALA A 204 -9.88 -0.80 -6.28
CA ALA A 204 -10.85 -0.18 -5.37
C ALA A 204 -10.50 1.27 -5.00
N THR A 205 -10.07 2.08 -5.97
CA THR A 205 -9.74 3.49 -5.75
C THR A 205 -10.65 4.44 -6.51
N LYS A 206 -10.94 5.59 -5.92
CA LYS A 206 -11.70 6.66 -6.57
C LYS A 206 -10.83 7.43 -7.57
N GLU A 207 -9.59 7.73 -7.16
CA GLU A 207 -8.67 8.55 -7.95
C GLU A 207 -7.21 8.21 -7.61
N PHE A 208 -6.38 8.10 -8.65
CA PHE A 208 -4.92 8.16 -8.51
C PHE A 208 -4.47 9.63 -8.60
N TYR A 209 -3.60 10.05 -7.71
CA TYR A 209 -2.98 11.36 -7.79
C TYR A 209 -1.77 11.33 -8.72
N THR A 210 -1.42 12.48 -9.29
CA THR A 210 -0.10 12.70 -9.88
C THR A 210 0.90 13.11 -8.78
N LYS A 211 2.17 13.08 -9.13
CA LYS A 211 3.23 13.60 -8.27
C LYS A 211 2.96 15.06 -7.87
N GLU A 212 2.57 15.87 -8.83
CA GLU A 212 2.27 17.29 -8.65
C GLU A 212 1.09 17.52 -7.71
N LYS A 213 0.02 16.71 -7.82
CA LYS A 213 -1.12 16.76 -6.89
C LYS A 213 -0.69 16.46 -5.45
N TRP A 214 0.17 15.46 -5.23
CA TRP A 214 0.70 15.16 -3.91
C TRP A 214 1.54 16.31 -3.34
N VAL A 215 2.46 16.88 -4.14
CA VAL A 215 3.31 18.02 -3.72
C VAL A 215 2.44 19.22 -3.36
N ASN A 216 1.53 19.61 -4.25
CA ASN A 216 0.63 20.75 -4.03
C ASN A 216 -0.25 20.56 -2.80
N LEU A 217 -0.80 19.36 -2.61
CA LEU A 217 -1.63 19.06 -1.47
C LEU A 217 -0.87 19.21 -0.14
N LEU A 218 0.31 18.60 -0.03
CA LEU A 218 1.13 18.69 1.19
C LEU A 218 1.55 20.14 1.48
N THR A 219 2.06 20.84 0.47
CA THR A 219 2.48 22.25 0.62
C THR A 219 1.31 23.14 1.04
N ASN A 220 0.14 23.00 0.40
CA ASN A 220 -1.06 23.79 0.72
C ASN A 220 -1.67 23.44 2.10
N LYS A 221 -1.27 22.32 2.70
CA LYS A 221 -1.69 21.91 4.05
C LYS A 221 -0.61 22.16 5.11
N GLY A 222 0.38 22.99 4.81
CA GLY A 222 1.35 23.51 5.77
C GLY A 222 2.55 22.60 6.01
N PHE A 223 2.75 21.56 5.19
CA PHE A 223 3.97 20.77 5.23
C PHE A 223 5.11 21.51 4.51
N LYS A 224 6.31 21.36 5.05
CA LYS A 224 7.56 21.92 4.53
C LYS A 224 8.46 20.79 4.04
N ASP A 225 9.55 21.15 3.35
CA ASP A 225 10.55 20.21 2.84
C ASP A 225 9.93 19.04 2.05
N VAL A 226 8.89 19.32 1.26
CA VAL A 226 8.21 18.29 0.45
C VAL A 226 9.16 17.78 -0.61
N LYS A 227 9.52 16.50 -0.53
CA LYS A 227 10.41 15.81 -1.46
C LYS A 227 9.70 14.63 -2.09
N THR A 228 9.96 14.39 -3.36
CA THR A 228 9.43 13.24 -4.09
C THR A 228 10.55 12.49 -4.79
N VAL A 229 10.50 11.18 -4.75
CA VAL A 229 11.38 10.28 -5.49
C VAL A 229 10.53 9.36 -6.35
N ASP A 230 10.78 9.34 -7.66
CA ASP A 230 10.18 8.33 -8.55
C ASP A 230 10.93 7.00 -8.35
N ILE A 231 10.23 6.03 -7.78
CA ILE A 231 10.75 4.68 -7.52
C ILE A 231 10.08 3.63 -8.42
N THR A 232 9.47 4.08 -9.52
CA THR A 232 8.74 3.20 -10.46
C THR A 232 9.63 2.06 -10.97
N ASN A 233 10.88 2.34 -11.31
CA ASN A 233 11.82 1.33 -11.78
C ASN A 233 12.07 0.25 -10.73
N ASN A 234 12.29 0.68 -9.50
CA ASN A 234 12.60 -0.20 -8.38
C ASN A 234 11.44 -1.14 -8.04
N VAL A 235 10.22 -0.60 -8.03
CA VAL A 235 8.99 -1.38 -7.83
C VAL A 235 8.74 -2.32 -9.01
N SER A 236 8.92 -1.84 -10.24
CA SER A 236 8.74 -2.69 -11.42
C SER A 236 9.71 -3.86 -11.48
N ASN A 237 10.92 -3.73 -10.93
CA ASN A 237 11.89 -4.82 -10.83
C ASN A 237 11.42 -5.99 -9.93
N VAL A 238 10.37 -5.78 -9.13
CA VAL A 238 9.78 -6.83 -8.27
C VAL A 238 8.68 -7.61 -8.99
N LEU A 239 8.06 -7.05 -10.03
CA LEU A 239 6.91 -7.67 -10.69
C LEU A 239 7.17 -9.08 -11.27
N PRO A 240 8.35 -9.42 -11.82
CA PRO A 240 8.64 -10.80 -12.22
C PRO A 240 8.50 -11.81 -11.09
N TYR A 241 8.96 -11.50 -9.88
CA TYR A 241 8.82 -12.39 -8.72
C TYR A 241 7.34 -12.65 -8.37
N TRP A 242 6.48 -11.65 -8.49
CA TRP A 242 5.05 -11.80 -8.29
C TRP A 242 4.42 -12.70 -9.34
N ILE A 243 4.82 -12.55 -10.61
CA ILE A 243 4.35 -13.41 -11.70
C ILE A 243 4.76 -14.85 -11.44
N ASP A 244 6.01 -15.08 -11.03
CA ASP A 244 6.54 -16.42 -10.73
C ASP A 244 5.80 -17.06 -9.55
N LEU A 245 5.49 -16.31 -8.50
CA LEU A 245 4.70 -16.78 -7.36
C LEU A 245 3.25 -17.11 -7.74
N ILE A 246 2.61 -16.30 -8.61
CA ILE A 246 1.29 -16.63 -9.17
C ILE A 246 1.36 -17.96 -9.94
N ASN A 247 2.36 -18.13 -10.79
CA ASN A 247 2.53 -19.35 -11.59
C ASN A 247 2.80 -20.56 -10.69
N LYS A 248 3.67 -20.46 -9.70
CA LYS A 248 3.96 -21.49 -8.70
C LYS A 248 2.69 -21.96 -7.96
N ASN A 249 1.81 -21.02 -7.64
CA ASN A 249 0.57 -21.28 -6.92
C ASN A 249 -0.66 -21.47 -7.84
N GLN A 250 -0.47 -21.59 -9.16
CA GLN A 250 -1.54 -21.58 -10.15
C GLN A 250 -2.62 -22.64 -9.88
N LYS A 251 -2.23 -23.86 -9.50
CA LYS A 251 -3.19 -24.95 -9.21
C LYS A 251 -4.17 -24.58 -8.08
N MET A 252 -3.69 -23.96 -7.05
CA MET A 252 -4.51 -23.48 -5.92
C MET A 252 -5.37 -22.28 -6.36
N LEU A 253 -4.77 -21.32 -7.05
CA LEU A 253 -5.46 -20.10 -7.47
C LEU A 253 -6.59 -20.37 -8.47
N LEU A 254 -6.44 -21.34 -9.39
CA LEU A 254 -7.48 -21.73 -10.34
C LEU A 254 -8.73 -22.34 -9.69
N ARG A 255 -8.63 -22.85 -8.46
CA ARG A 255 -9.81 -23.30 -7.69
C ARG A 255 -10.64 -22.11 -7.19
N LEU A 256 -10.02 -20.94 -7.01
CA LEU A 256 -10.63 -19.75 -6.42
C LEU A 256 -10.99 -18.69 -7.47
N TYR A 257 -10.18 -18.57 -8.53
CA TYR A 257 -10.28 -17.53 -9.54
C TYR A 257 -10.48 -18.09 -10.94
N PRO A 258 -11.22 -17.39 -11.84
CA PRO A 258 -11.28 -17.75 -13.24
C PRO A 258 -9.89 -17.68 -13.90
N LYS A 259 -9.58 -18.61 -14.81
CA LYS A 259 -8.32 -18.61 -15.57
C LYS A 259 -8.06 -17.28 -16.28
N ILE A 260 -9.12 -16.72 -16.90
CA ILE A 260 -9.02 -15.42 -17.60
C ILE A 260 -8.55 -14.30 -16.68
N PHE A 261 -9.01 -14.26 -15.42
CA PHE A 261 -8.58 -13.26 -14.44
C PHE A 261 -7.09 -13.35 -14.14
N LEU A 262 -6.58 -14.55 -13.86
CA LEU A 262 -5.16 -14.77 -13.59
C LEU A 262 -4.29 -14.45 -14.81
N THR A 263 -4.75 -14.83 -16.02
CA THR A 263 -4.05 -14.51 -17.27
C THR A 263 -3.99 -12.99 -17.51
N MET A 264 -5.09 -12.28 -17.30
CA MET A 264 -5.12 -10.82 -17.42
C MET A 264 -4.22 -10.15 -16.39
N LEU A 265 -4.24 -10.61 -15.14
CA LEU A 265 -3.37 -10.09 -14.09
C LEU A 265 -1.89 -10.25 -14.46
N CYS A 266 -1.45 -11.46 -14.81
CA CYS A 266 -0.07 -11.70 -15.24
C CYS A 266 0.31 -10.87 -16.47
N SER A 267 -0.60 -10.70 -17.42
CA SER A 267 -0.39 -9.86 -18.60
C SER A 267 -0.23 -8.38 -18.24
N CYS A 268 -1.04 -7.87 -17.30
CA CYS A 268 -0.91 -6.50 -16.79
C CYS A 268 0.42 -6.28 -16.06
N LEU A 269 0.83 -7.22 -15.19
CA LEU A 269 2.10 -7.15 -14.48
C LEU A 269 3.28 -7.21 -15.47
N THR A 270 3.23 -8.10 -16.45
CA THR A 270 4.24 -8.21 -17.51
C THR A 270 4.32 -6.94 -18.36
N TYR A 271 3.16 -6.37 -18.73
CA TYR A 271 3.13 -5.10 -19.46
C TYR A 271 3.76 -3.98 -18.62
N GLN A 272 3.39 -3.87 -17.35
CA GLN A 272 3.93 -2.86 -16.44
C GLN A 272 5.45 -3.01 -16.30
N TYR A 273 5.97 -4.23 -16.19
CA TYR A 273 7.40 -4.51 -16.14
C TYR A 273 8.14 -4.14 -17.44
N ARG A 274 7.61 -4.60 -18.60
CA ARG A 274 8.29 -4.43 -19.89
C ARG A 274 8.13 -3.04 -20.50
N LYS A 275 7.00 -2.40 -20.26
CA LYS A 275 6.59 -1.13 -20.88
C LYS A 275 6.41 -0.01 -19.87
N MET A 276 7.11 -0.06 -18.77
CA MET A 276 7.02 0.86 -17.65
C MET A 276 7.09 2.34 -18.08
N LYS A 277 8.03 2.70 -18.96
CA LYS A 277 8.17 4.08 -19.48
C LYS A 277 6.95 4.55 -20.29
N GLN A 278 6.16 3.63 -20.84
CA GLN A 278 4.96 3.89 -21.64
C GLN A 278 3.66 3.69 -20.83
N SER A 279 3.78 3.22 -19.59
CA SER A 279 2.63 3.04 -18.71
C SER A 279 2.14 4.40 -18.20
N PRO A 280 0.81 4.60 -18.09
CA PRO A 280 0.27 5.78 -17.44
C PRO A 280 0.55 5.79 -15.93
N PHE A 281 0.94 4.66 -15.35
CA PHE A 281 1.22 4.51 -13.93
C PHE A 281 2.70 4.72 -13.60
N GLY A 282 2.93 5.29 -12.42
CA GLY A 282 4.20 5.38 -11.75
C GLY A 282 4.07 4.98 -10.28
N TYR A 283 5.18 5.01 -9.58
CA TYR A 283 5.23 4.79 -8.16
C TYR A 283 6.19 5.80 -7.52
N ILE A 284 5.73 6.50 -6.51
CA ILE A 284 6.51 7.55 -5.86
C ILE A 284 6.66 7.32 -4.37
N LEU A 285 7.75 7.80 -3.83
CA LEU A 285 7.94 8.07 -2.42
C LEU A 285 7.84 9.58 -2.21
N VAL A 286 6.89 10.00 -1.37
CA VAL A 286 6.73 11.41 -0.99
C VAL A 286 7.05 11.54 0.49
N THR A 287 7.88 12.52 0.85
CA THR A 287 8.22 12.82 2.23
C THR A 287 8.06 14.31 2.50
N ALA A 288 7.61 14.66 3.71
CA ALA A 288 7.47 16.05 4.11
C ALA A 288 7.63 16.21 5.63
N LYS A 289 7.82 17.45 6.08
CA LYS A 289 7.96 17.84 7.48
C LYS A 289 6.84 18.81 7.86
N LYS A 290 6.26 18.64 9.06
CA LYS A 290 5.32 19.58 9.65
C LYS A 290 6.02 20.81 10.20
#